data_dcf2738c68439a9d7529dee9aea0a25c
#
_entry.id   dcf2738c68439a9d7529dee9aea0a25c
#
_cell.length_a   1.000
_cell.length_b   1.000
_cell.length_c   1.000
_cell.angle_alpha   90.00
_cell.angle_beta   90.00
_cell.angle_gamma   90.00
#
_symmetry.space_group_name_H-M   'P 1'
#
loop_
_entity.id
_entity.type
_entity.pdbx_description
1 polymer ?
#
loop_
_entity_poly.entity_id
_entity_poly.type
_entity_poly.pdbx_seq_one_letter_code
_entity_poly.pdbx_strand_id
1 'polypeptide(L)'
;MPALLHPVSHPQRALLHNEIHARPAESVQAPAAITHVVMLTDAAQREASRAHLSALLRDHHHAGPDSDTTHLRVDLGAFRLRWELHTEFVTWTFMVPLDAEAPLNTRMPPTAMEQVPQAWFKALPGQCLSSVHLWLVQDAQCAGEGIKGLVLQMLNEDTLAGAVVHAGHTEICTDFAIHADGYSRMLVKPDAHISARRLGRLVQRLLEIETYRMAALLGLPVARHAATVLATAEKELADLAHAIRGADRQSEPLLLDHLTRLAGQVEGEYAATHSRFSASRAYFELVDKRIRDLHEQRLSGLLTIEEFMDRRLSPARSTCEWASHRQNALSVRVSRVSNLLRTRVEIEQQQSNQEILGSMNERQGTQLKLQSTVEGLSVAAITYYITGLITYLSKGAQKLGWPLSPEITAAVAIPVVAAGVWWSLRRLHHKLFGGKH
;
A
#
# COMPACT_ATOMS: atom_id res chain seq x y z
N MET A 1 -45.25 14.96 27.90
CA MET A 1 -44.54 15.70 26.85
C MET A 1 -44.83 15.01 25.53
N PRO A 2 -45.25 15.69 24.46
CA PRO A 2 -45.42 15.07 23.16
C PRO A 2 -44.09 14.54 22.69
N ALA A 3 -44.04 13.27 22.27
CA ALA A 3 -42.88 12.67 21.67
C ALA A 3 -42.49 13.47 20.41
N LEU A 4 -41.34 14.12 20.41
CA LEU A 4 -40.79 14.75 19.24
C LEU A 4 -40.60 13.68 18.17
N LEU A 5 -41.29 13.80 17.04
CA LEU A 5 -41.15 12.94 15.88
C LEU A 5 -39.75 13.15 15.31
N HIS A 6 -38.83 12.23 15.63
CA HIS A 6 -37.50 12.20 15.02
C HIS A 6 -37.53 11.35 13.73
N PRO A 7 -36.91 11.80 12.64
CA PRO A 7 -36.71 10.95 11.47
C PRO A 7 -35.89 9.69 11.84
N VAL A 8 -36.00 8.64 11.04
CA VAL A 8 -35.25 7.39 11.27
C VAL A 8 -33.75 7.74 11.31
N SER A 9 -33.13 7.49 12.43
CA SER A 9 -31.70 7.77 12.62
C SER A 9 -30.82 6.73 11.90
N HIS A 10 -29.74 7.19 11.28
CA HIS A 10 -28.72 6.28 10.74
C HIS A 10 -28.17 5.36 11.86
N PRO A 11 -27.98 4.05 11.63
CA PRO A 11 -27.54 3.11 12.66
C PRO A 11 -26.23 3.52 13.38
N GLN A 12 -25.31 4.16 12.68
CA GLN A 12 -24.03 4.62 13.22
C GLN A 12 -24.06 6.03 13.81
N ARG A 13 -25.25 6.72 13.83
CA ARG A 13 -25.31 8.12 14.27
C ARG A 13 -24.76 8.36 15.67
N ALA A 14 -25.10 7.50 16.62
CA ALA A 14 -24.63 7.60 18.00
C ALA A 14 -23.11 7.37 18.08
N LEU A 15 -22.61 6.34 17.40
CA LEU A 15 -21.17 6.01 17.32
C LEU A 15 -20.36 7.18 16.76
N LEU A 16 -20.78 7.72 15.61
CA LEU A 16 -20.12 8.86 14.97
C LEU A 16 -20.17 10.14 15.81
N HIS A 17 -21.30 10.38 16.47
CA HIS A 17 -21.42 11.52 17.37
C HIS A 17 -20.50 11.40 18.59
N ASN A 18 -20.45 10.22 19.19
CA ASN A 18 -19.59 9.94 20.34
C ASN A 18 -18.10 10.05 20.00
N GLU A 19 -17.70 9.69 18.79
CA GLU A 19 -16.29 9.81 18.36
C GLU A 19 -15.77 11.26 18.40
N ILE A 20 -16.62 12.26 18.05
CA ILE A 20 -16.24 13.68 18.14
C ILE A 20 -16.01 14.12 19.60
N HIS A 21 -16.72 13.51 20.53
CA HIS A 21 -16.60 13.79 21.96
C HIS A 21 -15.64 12.85 22.68
N ALA A 22 -15.09 11.87 21.97
CA ALA A 22 -14.09 10.97 22.53
C ALA A 22 -12.81 11.74 22.88
N ARG A 23 -12.12 11.29 23.91
CA ARG A 23 -10.81 11.80 24.33
C ARG A 23 -10.74 13.30 24.65
N PRO A 24 -11.68 13.88 25.41
CA PRO A 24 -11.58 15.27 25.83
C PRO A 24 -10.32 15.49 26.69
N ALA A 25 -9.76 16.69 26.70
CA ALA A 25 -8.62 16.99 27.59
C ALA A 25 -9.02 16.86 29.07
N GLU A 26 -8.16 16.26 29.87
CA GLU A 26 -8.34 16.15 31.31
C GLU A 26 -7.96 17.48 32.01
N SER A 27 -8.64 17.82 33.10
CA SER A 27 -8.21 18.93 33.94
C SER A 27 -7.00 18.51 34.77
N VAL A 28 -5.90 19.25 34.65
CA VAL A 28 -4.64 18.98 35.35
C VAL A 28 -4.26 20.20 36.16
N GLN A 29 -3.76 19.97 37.37
CA GLN A 29 -3.24 21.01 38.25
C GLN A 29 -1.73 20.82 38.42
N ALA A 30 -1.01 21.92 38.55
CA ALA A 30 0.40 21.92 38.96
C ALA A 30 0.47 22.08 40.48
N PRO A 31 1.47 21.50 41.14
CA PRO A 31 2.51 20.67 40.57
C PRO A 31 2.09 19.20 40.39
N ALA A 32 2.60 18.55 39.33
CA ALA A 32 2.27 17.15 39.04
C ALA A 32 3.38 16.48 38.22
N ALA A 33 3.55 15.18 38.43
CA ALA A 33 4.34 14.31 37.58
C ALA A 33 3.44 13.50 36.70
N ILE A 34 3.74 13.47 35.40
CA ILE A 34 3.00 12.75 34.36
C ILE A 34 3.96 11.82 33.65
N THR A 35 3.58 10.57 33.51
CA THR A 35 4.31 9.62 32.68
C THR A 35 3.39 9.15 31.57
N HIS A 36 3.84 9.28 30.35
CA HIS A 36 3.09 8.86 29.17
C HIS A 36 3.87 7.80 28.40
N VAL A 37 3.20 6.69 28.05
CA VAL A 37 3.80 5.56 27.35
C VAL A 37 2.92 5.21 26.15
N VAL A 38 3.56 5.02 25.01
CA VAL A 38 2.94 4.66 23.74
C VAL A 38 3.39 3.26 23.36
N MET A 39 2.45 2.33 23.34
CA MET A 39 2.70 0.94 22.95
C MET A 39 2.20 0.71 21.53
N LEU A 40 3.10 0.41 20.60
CA LEU A 40 2.76 -0.03 19.24
C LEU A 40 2.10 -1.41 19.32
N THR A 41 0.92 -1.58 18.71
CA THR A 41 0.10 -2.77 18.90
C THR A 41 -0.54 -3.22 17.58
N ASP A 42 -0.59 -4.53 17.37
CA ASP A 42 -1.47 -5.17 16.39
C ASP A 42 -2.90 -5.36 16.92
N ALA A 43 -3.77 -6.00 16.15
CA ALA A 43 -5.16 -6.22 16.55
C ALA A 43 -5.31 -7.10 17.80
N ALA A 44 -4.51 -8.16 17.92
CA ALA A 44 -4.53 -9.07 19.07
C ALA A 44 -3.99 -8.39 20.34
N GLN A 45 -2.93 -7.61 20.21
CA GLN A 45 -2.34 -6.84 21.30
C GLN A 45 -3.25 -5.72 21.79
N ARG A 46 -4.06 -5.11 20.92
CA ARG A 46 -5.08 -4.13 21.34
C ARG A 46 -6.13 -4.76 22.24
N GLU A 47 -6.59 -5.97 21.91
CA GLU A 47 -7.52 -6.69 22.78
C GLU A 47 -6.86 -7.15 24.08
N ALA A 48 -5.63 -7.64 24.01
CA ALA A 48 -4.83 -7.92 25.19
C ALA A 48 -4.65 -6.69 26.10
N SER A 49 -4.52 -5.48 25.52
CA SER A 49 -4.46 -4.23 26.26
C SER A 49 -5.73 -3.94 27.07
N ARG A 50 -6.92 -4.24 26.52
CA ARG A 50 -8.19 -4.13 27.28
C ARG A 50 -8.23 -5.09 28.47
N ALA A 51 -7.84 -6.35 28.22
CA ALA A 51 -7.80 -7.36 29.26
C ALA A 51 -6.79 -6.99 30.37
N HIS A 52 -5.63 -6.46 29.98
CA HIS A 52 -4.59 -5.99 30.89
C HIS A 52 -5.06 -4.80 31.74
N LEU A 53 -5.75 -3.82 31.12
CA LEU A 53 -6.41 -2.72 31.83
C LEU A 53 -7.48 -3.24 32.80
N SER A 54 -8.32 -4.19 32.36
CA SER A 54 -9.37 -4.78 33.21
C SER A 54 -8.81 -5.47 34.43
N ALA A 55 -7.62 -6.07 34.34
CA ALA A 55 -6.95 -6.68 35.51
C ALA A 55 -6.58 -5.61 36.53
N LEU A 56 -5.94 -4.52 36.12
CA LEU A 56 -5.59 -3.41 37.02
C LEU A 56 -6.83 -2.78 37.68
N LEU A 57 -7.89 -2.55 36.90
CA LEU A 57 -9.12 -1.95 37.40
C LEU A 57 -9.81 -2.83 38.44
N ARG A 58 -9.79 -4.14 38.24
CA ARG A 58 -10.33 -5.13 39.21
C ARG A 58 -9.57 -5.10 40.53
N ASP A 59 -8.25 -5.02 40.49
CA ASP A 59 -7.41 -4.92 41.69
C ASP A 59 -7.71 -3.66 42.51
N HIS A 60 -8.21 -2.60 41.83
CA HIS A 60 -8.64 -1.34 42.44
C HIS A 60 -10.17 -1.23 42.61
N HIS A 61 -10.92 -2.32 42.49
CA HIS A 61 -12.39 -2.36 42.65
C HIS A 61 -13.19 -1.50 41.65
N HIS A 62 -12.64 -1.25 40.45
CA HIS A 62 -13.30 -0.57 39.35
C HIS A 62 -13.82 -1.54 38.29
N ALA A 63 -14.89 -1.15 37.58
CA ALA A 63 -15.38 -1.91 36.43
C ALA A 63 -14.40 -1.81 35.27
N GLY A 64 -14.23 -2.93 34.53
CA GLY A 64 -13.42 -2.95 33.31
C GLY A 64 -14.10 -2.20 32.17
N PRO A 65 -13.33 -1.83 31.11
CA PRO A 65 -13.88 -1.22 29.92
C PRO A 65 -14.73 -2.21 29.13
N ASP A 66 -15.82 -1.74 28.53
CA ASP A 66 -16.62 -2.53 27.58
C ASP A 66 -15.85 -2.76 26.27
N SER A 67 -16.35 -3.69 25.43
CA SER A 67 -15.73 -4.02 24.12
C SER A 67 -15.56 -2.81 23.20
N ASP A 68 -16.48 -1.85 23.27
CA ASP A 68 -16.52 -0.68 22.40
C ASP A 68 -15.78 0.54 22.99
N THR A 69 -15.27 0.41 24.23
CA THR A 69 -14.55 1.49 24.90
C THR A 69 -13.20 1.71 24.22
N THR A 70 -12.98 2.90 23.69
CA THR A 70 -11.71 3.32 23.07
C THR A 70 -10.87 4.24 23.96
N HIS A 71 -11.42 4.74 25.05
CA HIS A 71 -10.72 5.57 26.03
C HIS A 71 -11.32 5.39 27.41
N LEU A 72 -10.50 5.50 28.41
CA LEU A 72 -10.90 5.43 29.82
C LEU A 72 -10.07 6.38 30.65
N ARG A 73 -10.69 6.99 31.65
CA ARG A 73 -10.04 7.75 32.71
C ARG A 73 -10.53 7.25 34.04
N VAL A 74 -9.61 7.05 34.93
CA VAL A 74 -9.92 6.55 36.27
C VAL A 74 -8.93 7.13 37.27
N ASP A 75 -9.41 7.44 38.46
CA ASP A 75 -8.62 7.77 39.63
C ASP A 75 -8.50 6.52 40.50
N LEU A 76 -7.28 6.03 40.63
CA LEU A 76 -6.95 4.81 41.42
C LEU A 76 -6.43 5.14 42.83
N GLY A 77 -6.56 6.40 43.26
CA GLY A 77 -6.11 6.90 44.54
C GLY A 77 -4.63 7.26 44.54
N ALA A 78 -3.73 6.29 44.34
CA ALA A 78 -2.31 6.53 44.29
C ALA A 78 -1.87 7.28 43.01
N PHE A 79 -2.57 7.08 41.92
CA PHE A 79 -2.34 7.75 40.65
C PHE A 79 -3.64 7.80 39.83
N ARG A 80 -3.73 8.74 38.90
CA ARG A 80 -4.76 8.79 37.89
C ARG A 80 -4.23 8.14 36.61
N LEU A 81 -5.08 7.34 35.98
CA LEU A 81 -4.79 6.66 34.71
C LEU A 81 -5.69 7.16 33.61
N ARG A 82 -5.10 7.49 32.48
CA ARG A 82 -5.79 7.70 31.20
C ARG A 82 -5.27 6.65 30.22
N TRP A 83 -6.18 5.88 29.65
CA TRP A 83 -5.91 4.89 28.62
C TRP A 83 -6.66 5.24 27.35
N GLU A 84 -5.99 5.16 26.19
CA GLU A 84 -6.60 5.45 24.90
C GLU A 84 -6.13 4.45 23.86
N LEU A 85 -7.10 3.89 23.12
CA LEU A 85 -6.89 2.96 22.03
C LEU A 85 -6.92 3.72 20.71
N HIS A 86 -5.85 3.59 19.93
CA HIS A 86 -5.71 4.12 18.59
C HIS A 86 -5.62 3.00 17.56
N THR A 87 -5.53 3.35 16.26
CA THR A 87 -5.48 2.35 15.19
C THR A 87 -4.22 1.48 15.24
N GLU A 88 -3.07 2.06 15.56
CA GLU A 88 -1.77 1.38 15.52
C GLU A 88 -1.07 1.29 16.88
N PHE A 89 -1.55 2.01 17.88
CA PHE A 89 -0.94 2.05 19.20
C PHE A 89 -1.96 2.26 20.30
N VAL A 90 -1.54 2.01 21.52
CA VAL A 90 -2.27 2.27 22.75
C VAL A 90 -1.45 3.23 23.61
N THR A 91 -2.10 4.25 24.16
CA THR A 91 -1.44 5.19 25.07
C THR A 91 -1.88 4.96 26.51
N TRP A 92 -0.91 5.06 27.40
CA TRP A 92 -1.07 4.95 28.84
C TRP A 92 -0.48 6.21 29.49
N THR A 93 -1.31 6.99 30.17
CA THR A 93 -0.86 8.22 30.84
C THR A 93 -1.17 8.10 32.32
N PHE A 94 -0.13 8.16 33.12
CA PHE A 94 -0.16 8.10 34.58
C PHE A 94 0.12 9.49 35.13
N MET A 95 -0.67 9.93 36.10
CA MET A 95 -0.55 11.27 36.70
C MET A 95 -0.59 11.18 38.23
N VAL A 96 0.34 11.85 38.87
CA VAL A 96 0.45 11.93 40.32
C VAL A 96 0.65 13.41 40.70
N PRO A 97 -0.07 13.93 41.69
CA PRO A 97 0.22 15.25 42.24
C PRO A 97 1.57 15.25 42.94
N LEU A 98 2.31 16.32 42.84
CA LEU A 98 3.55 16.54 43.59
C LEU A 98 3.32 17.46 44.80
N ASP A 99 4.21 17.40 45.77
CA ASP A 99 4.21 18.34 46.86
C ASP A 99 4.65 19.73 46.35
N ALA A 100 3.82 20.74 46.61
CA ALA A 100 4.06 22.11 46.15
C ALA A 100 5.23 22.79 46.88
N GLU A 101 5.52 22.36 48.08
CA GLU A 101 6.56 22.97 48.94
C GLU A 101 7.92 22.25 48.79
N ALA A 102 7.94 21.04 48.27
CA ALA A 102 9.16 20.26 48.07
C ALA A 102 9.98 20.78 46.88
N PRO A 103 11.20 21.29 47.06
CA PRO A 103 12.03 21.73 45.95
C PRO A 103 12.43 20.55 45.06
N LEU A 104 12.34 20.70 43.76
CA LEU A 104 12.79 19.73 42.76
C LEU A 104 14.26 20.03 42.42
N ASN A 105 15.19 19.73 43.31
CA ASN A 105 16.62 20.00 43.13
C ASN A 105 17.43 18.73 42.83
N THR A 106 16.81 17.69 42.31
CA THR A 106 17.44 16.41 42.00
C THR A 106 17.46 16.17 40.50
N ARG A 107 18.48 15.41 40.02
CA ARG A 107 18.57 14.99 38.63
C ARG A 107 17.36 14.18 38.13
N MET A 108 16.64 13.56 39.04
CA MET A 108 15.46 12.76 38.78
C MET A 108 14.41 13.10 39.85
N PRO A 109 13.50 14.03 39.58
CA PRO A 109 12.37 14.27 40.47
C PRO A 109 11.43 13.05 40.52
N PRO A 110 10.56 12.95 41.54
CA PRO A 110 9.57 11.89 41.64
C PRO A 110 8.76 11.77 40.32
N THR A 111 8.53 10.54 39.87
CA THR A 111 7.79 10.23 38.68
C THR A 111 6.45 9.57 38.99
N ALA A 112 5.51 9.64 38.09
CA ALA A 112 4.26 8.92 38.29
C ALA A 112 4.44 7.38 38.32
N MET A 113 5.56 6.87 37.76
CA MET A 113 5.86 5.44 37.74
C MET A 113 6.17 4.83 39.08
N GLU A 114 6.57 5.63 40.08
CA GLU A 114 6.82 5.15 41.43
C GLU A 114 5.56 4.61 42.13
N GLN A 115 4.40 5.10 41.71
CA GLN A 115 3.10 4.69 42.24
C GLN A 115 2.41 3.58 41.40
N VAL A 116 2.96 3.24 40.25
CA VAL A 116 2.39 2.23 39.36
C VAL A 116 2.94 0.84 39.70
N PRO A 117 2.11 -0.21 39.77
CA PRO A 117 2.59 -1.57 40.04
C PRO A 117 3.57 -2.03 38.96
N GLN A 118 4.85 -2.18 39.32
CA GLN A 118 5.93 -2.40 38.36
C GLN A 118 5.82 -3.71 37.57
N ALA A 119 5.33 -4.78 38.22
CA ALA A 119 5.11 -6.07 37.53
C ALA A 119 4.03 -5.96 36.45
N TRP A 120 2.95 -5.23 36.74
CA TRP A 120 1.87 -4.96 35.81
C TRP A 120 2.38 -4.07 34.64
N PHE A 121 3.11 -3.01 34.93
CA PHE A 121 3.65 -2.10 33.94
C PHE A 121 4.60 -2.81 32.94
N LYS A 122 5.49 -3.68 33.43
CA LYS A 122 6.41 -4.45 32.61
C LYS A 122 5.71 -5.44 31.66
N ALA A 123 4.48 -5.80 31.97
CA ALA A 123 3.67 -6.74 31.18
C ALA A 123 2.73 -6.02 30.19
N LEU A 124 2.89 -4.71 29.95
CA LEU A 124 2.08 -3.98 28.96
C LEU A 124 2.17 -4.64 27.58
N PRO A 125 1.03 -4.96 26.94
CA PRO A 125 1.02 -5.56 25.60
C PRO A 125 1.55 -4.61 24.52
N GLY A 126 2.32 -5.17 23.56
CA GLY A 126 2.89 -4.42 22.46
C GLY A 126 4.36 -4.08 22.64
N GLN A 127 4.85 -3.16 21.84
CA GLN A 127 6.24 -2.66 21.89
C GLN A 127 6.25 -1.17 22.22
N CYS A 128 7.08 -0.76 23.15
CA CYS A 128 7.19 0.65 23.52
C CYS A 128 7.77 1.46 22.34
N LEU A 129 6.95 2.36 21.80
CA LEU A 129 7.34 3.28 20.74
C LEU A 129 7.88 4.58 21.29
N SER A 130 7.27 5.11 22.35
CA SER A 130 7.67 6.34 23.02
C SER A 130 7.29 6.30 24.49
N SER A 131 8.13 6.90 25.31
CA SER A 131 7.87 7.10 26.74
C SER A 131 8.43 8.44 27.18
N VAL A 132 7.64 9.21 27.93
CA VAL A 132 8.01 10.55 28.37
C VAL A 132 7.60 10.79 29.82
N HIS A 133 8.49 11.40 30.58
CA HIS A 133 8.17 12.03 31.84
C HIS A 133 7.96 13.52 31.64
N LEU A 134 6.81 14.02 32.07
CA LEU A 134 6.47 15.43 32.02
C LEU A 134 6.18 15.92 33.44
N TRP A 135 6.91 16.94 33.86
CA TRP A 135 6.70 17.59 35.16
C TRP A 135 6.05 18.95 34.96
N LEU A 136 4.96 19.17 35.67
CA LEU A 136 4.34 20.48 35.86
C LEU A 136 4.93 21.06 37.16
N VAL A 137 5.70 22.13 37.05
CA VAL A 137 6.42 22.72 38.15
C VAL A 137 5.88 24.09 38.50
N GLN A 138 5.99 24.49 39.77
CA GLN A 138 5.66 25.83 40.27
C GLN A 138 6.93 26.60 40.71
N ASP A 139 6.81 27.91 40.86
CA ASP A 139 7.94 28.78 41.28
C ASP A 139 8.60 28.33 42.58
N ALA A 140 7.81 27.89 43.54
CA ALA A 140 8.31 27.37 44.83
C ALA A 140 9.28 26.16 44.69
N GLN A 141 9.07 25.35 43.66
CA GLN A 141 9.88 24.17 43.38
C GLN A 141 11.18 24.46 42.62
N CYS A 142 11.32 25.67 42.06
CA CYS A 142 12.43 26.07 41.21
C CYS A 142 13.64 26.67 41.97
N ALA A 143 13.67 26.60 43.28
CA ALA A 143 14.80 27.04 44.15
C ALA A 143 15.37 28.46 43.82
N GLY A 144 14.53 29.38 43.38
CA GLY A 144 14.90 30.78 43.09
C GLY A 144 15.54 31.05 41.72
N GLU A 145 15.98 30.03 41.00
CA GLU A 145 16.58 30.15 39.64
C GLU A 145 15.57 30.05 38.53
N GLY A 146 14.28 29.93 38.84
CA GLY A 146 13.24 29.64 37.88
C GLY A 146 13.41 28.26 37.21
N ILE A 147 12.75 28.03 36.08
CA ILE A 147 12.84 26.74 35.36
C ILE A 147 14.27 26.41 34.88
N LYS A 148 15.15 27.41 34.72
CA LYS A 148 16.50 27.24 34.17
C LYS A 148 17.36 26.30 35.01
N GLY A 149 17.30 26.42 36.34
CA GLY A 149 18.05 25.52 37.23
C GLY A 149 17.65 24.06 37.07
N LEU A 150 16.35 23.78 36.91
CA LEU A 150 15.86 22.43 36.67
C LEU A 150 16.22 21.91 35.26
N VAL A 151 16.18 22.78 34.26
CA VAL A 151 16.55 22.46 32.89
C VAL A 151 17.98 21.94 32.80
N LEU A 152 18.93 22.66 33.39
CA LEU A 152 20.35 22.29 33.43
C LEU A 152 20.62 20.97 34.17
N GLN A 153 19.79 20.60 35.12
CA GLN A 153 19.92 19.36 35.89
C GLN A 153 19.30 18.16 35.18
N MET A 154 18.19 18.35 34.45
CA MET A 154 17.32 17.29 34.00
C MET A 154 17.41 17.03 32.51
N LEU A 155 17.78 18.02 31.69
CA LEU A 155 17.77 17.99 30.25
C LEU A 155 19.17 18.11 29.65
N ASN A 156 19.36 17.65 28.42
CA ASN A 156 20.59 17.76 27.67
C ASN A 156 20.66 19.11 26.95
N GLU A 157 21.65 19.93 27.28
CA GLU A 157 21.83 21.26 26.71
C GLU A 157 22.02 21.25 25.18
N ASP A 158 22.69 20.21 24.63
CA ASP A 158 23.02 20.13 23.20
C ASP A 158 21.77 20.00 22.30
N THR A 159 20.68 19.49 22.86
CA THR A 159 19.43 19.24 22.13
C THR A 159 18.23 20.01 22.69
N LEU A 160 18.50 20.97 23.57
CA LEU A 160 17.46 21.69 24.27
C LEU A 160 16.59 22.53 23.34
N ALA A 161 15.29 22.36 23.47
CA ALA A 161 14.25 23.17 22.86
C ALA A 161 13.34 23.76 23.95
N GLY A 162 12.91 24.99 23.77
CA GLY A 162 12.02 25.62 24.73
C GLY A 162 11.19 26.72 24.10
N ALA A 163 9.98 26.88 24.62
CA ALA A 163 9.05 27.87 24.13
C ALA A 163 8.21 28.44 25.27
N VAL A 164 7.72 29.64 25.06
CA VAL A 164 6.71 30.25 25.90
C VAL A 164 5.39 30.24 25.18
N VAL A 165 4.34 29.84 25.85
CA VAL A 165 2.99 29.76 25.31
C VAL A 165 1.99 30.56 26.16
N HIS A 166 0.74 30.66 25.72
CA HIS A 166 -0.30 31.42 26.45
C HIS A 166 0.08 32.86 26.74
N ALA A 167 0.42 33.60 25.67
CA ALA A 167 0.76 35.02 25.71
C ALA A 167 1.97 35.36 26.62
N GLY A 168 2.91 34.44 26.74
CA GLY A 168 4.17 34.71 27.43
C GLY A 168 4.25 34.23 28.89
N HIS A 169 3.28 33.43 29.34
CA HIS A 169 3.17 33.10 30.77
C HIS A 169 3.46 31.63 31.12
N THR A 170 3.49 30.70 30.15
CA THR A 170 3.79 29.29 30.40
C THR A 170 5.05 28.88 29.66
N GLU A 171 6.07 28.46 30.40
CA GLU A 171 7.36 28.00 29.84
C GLU A 171 7.35 26.49 29.66
N ILE A 172 7.85 26.02 28.51
CA ILE A 172 8.00 24.61 28.16
C ILE A 172 9.45 24.38 27.77
N CYS A 173 10.09 23.34 28.32
CA CYS A 173 11.43 22.93 27.96
C CYS A 173 11.48 21.41 27.77
N THR A 174 12.19 20.95 26.74
CA THR A 174 12.44 19.54 26.45
C THR A 174 13.72 19.40 25.63
N ASP A 175 14.35 18.23 25.67
CA ASP A 175 15.50 17.91 24.83
C ASP A 175 15.19 16.84 23.78
N PHE A 176 13.99 16.26 23.82
CA PHE A 176 13.58 15.15 22.95
C PHE A 176 14.55 13.95 22.95
N ALA A 177 15.46 13.87 23.91
CA ALA A 177 16.42 12.80 24.06
C ALA A 177 15.88 11.68 24.95
N ILE A 178 16.25 10.44 24.67
CA ILE A 178 15.99 9.31 25.57
C ILE A 178 17.11 9.28 26.60
N HIS A 179 16.76 9.42 27.88
CA HIS A 179 17.68 9.38 28.99
C HIS A 179 18.00 7.94 29.44
N ALA A 180 18.90 7.78 30.42
CA ALA A 180 19.37 6.48 30.91
C ALA A 180 18.24 5.60 31.51
N ASP A 181 17.16 6.22 31.96
CA ASP A 181 15.95 5.56 32.45
C ASP A 181 15.01 5.06 31.33
N GLY A 182 15.34 5.36 30.06
CA GLY A 182 14.55 4.99 28.89
C GLY A 182 13.44 5.97 28.53
N TYR A 183 13.33 7.11 29.21
CA TYR A 183 12.28 8.11 29.00
C TYR A 183 12.84 9.40 28.41
N SER A 184 12.07 10.06 27.55
CA SER A 184 12.28 11.46 27.23
C SER A 184 11.70 12.35 28.34
N ARG A 185 12.11 13.61 28.39
CA ARG A 185 11.78 14.51 29.49
C ARG A 185 11.21 15.82 29.00
N MET A 186 10.16 16.30 29.69
CA MET A 186 9.54 17.61 29.47
C MET A 186 9.30 18.32 30.80
N LEU A 187 9.66 19.58 30.84
CA LEU A 187 9.39 20.49 31.94
C LEU A 187 8.39 21.54 31.48
N VAL A 188 7.34 21.75 32.25
CA VAL A 188 6.35 22.78 32.01
C VAL A 188 6.15 23.60 33.27
N LYS A 189 6.43 24.88 33.17
CA LYS A 189 6.16 25.85 34.25
C LYS A 189 4.93 26.67 33.82
N PRO A 190 3.73 26.31 34.29
CA PRO A 190 2.52 27.02 33.94
C PRO A 190 2.46 28.39 34.61
N ASP A 191 1.72 29.31 34.00
CA ASP A 191 1.27 30.53 34.66
C ASP A 191 0.44 30.21 35.91
N ALA A 192 0.66 30.96 36.95
CA ALA A 192 -0.05 30.80 38.23
C ALA A 192 -1.57 30.93 38.12
N HIS A 193 -2.06 31.63 37.08
CA HIS A 193 -3.50 31.87 36.82
C HIS A 193 -4.10 30.99 35.73
N ILE A 194 -3.33 30.04 35.17
CA ILE A 194 -3.85 29.13 34.14
C ILE A 194 -4.93 28.22 34.72
N SER A 195 -6.07 28.11 34.07
CA SER A 195 -7.10 27.16 34.52
C SER A 195 -6.65 25.70 34.28
N ALA A 196 -7.00 24.80 35.21
CA ALA A 196 -6.68 23.36 35.12
C ALA A 196 -7.10 22.72 33.78
N ARG A 197 -8.21 23.19 33.19
CA ARG A 197 -8.69 22.75 31.87
C ARG A 197 -7.79 23.22 30.73
N ARG A 198 -7.25 24.46 30.80
CA ARG A 198 -6.27 24.96 29.80
C ARG A 198 -4.95 24.25 29.91
N LEU A 199 -4.46 24.05 31.14
CA LEU A 199 -3.23 23.30 31.38
C LEU A 199 -3.34 21.86 30.88
N GLY A 200 -4.46 21.20 31.15
CA GLY A 200 -4.70 19.85 30.63
C GLY A 200 -4.68 19.76 29.11
N ARG A 201 -5.23 20.75 28.41
CA ARG A 201 -5.13 20.82 26.93
C ARG A 201 -3.70 21.02 26.45
N LEU A 202 -2.92 21.81 27.15
CA LEU A 202 -1.51 21.99 26.83
C LEU A 202 -0.72 20.68 27.00
N VAL A 203 -0.87 20.01 28.15
CA VAL A 203 -0.26 18.71 28.43
C VAL A 203 -0.62 17.70 27.33
N GLN A 204 -1.91 17.60 27.00
CA GLN A 204 -2.35 16.69 25.93
C GLN A 204 -1.66 16.97 24.61
N ARG A 205 -1.55 18.24 24.16
CA ARG A 205 -0.86 18.60 22.94
C ARG A 205 0.61 18.22 22.94
N LEU A 206 1.30 18.42 24.06
CA LEU A 206 2.71 18.05 24.20
C LEU A 206 2.91 16.53 24.10
N LEU A 207 2.06 15.75 24.78
CA LEU A 207 2.10 14.29 24.70
C LEU A 207 1.73 13.78 23.30
N GLU A 208 0.79 14.43 22.62
CA GLU A 208 0.43 14.11 21.23
C GLU A 208 1.58 14.44 20.26
N ILE A 209 2.31 15.54 20.43
CA ILE A 209 3.50 15.86 19.63
C ILE A 209 4.53 14.74 19.77
N GLU A 210 4.82 14.30 20.99
CA GLU A 210 5.78 13.22 21.23
C GLU A 210 5.31 11.90 20.61
N THR A 211 4.06 11.55 20.79
CA THR A 211 3.45 10.33 20.24
C THR A 211 3.50 10.33 18.71
N TYR A 212 3.00 11.39 18.09
CA TYR A 212 2.89 11.43 16.62
C TYR A 212 4.24 11.60 15.93
N ARG A 213 5.21 12.29 16.57
CA ARG A 213 6.58 12.37 16.11
C ARG A 213 7.19 10.98 15.94
N MET A 214 7.07 10.15 16.96
CA MET A 214 7.63 8.80 16.95
C MET A 214 6.88 7.89 15.98
N ALA A 215 5.54 8.00 15.91
CA ALA A 215 4.73 7.24 14.95
C ALA A 215 5.04 7.64 13.49
N ALA A 216 5.28 8.94 13.22
CA ALA A 216 5.68 9.41 11.90
C ALA A 216 7.04 8.86 11.46
N LEU A 217 8.00 8.79 12.39
CA LEU A 217 9.34 8.29 12.12
C LEU A 217 9.42 6.79 11.81
N LEU A 218 8.37 6.00 12.09
CA LEU A 218 8.28 4.60 11.66
C LEU A 218 8.37 4.42 10.13
N GLY A 219 8.02 5.45 9.36
CA GLY A 219 8.21 5.45 7.91
C GLY A 219 9.66 5.55 7.45
N LEU A 220 10.56 6.13 8.25
CA LEU A 220 11.93 6.41 7.84
C LEU A 220 12.77 5.14 7.57
N PRO A 221 12.78 4.10 8.43
CA PRO A 221 13.46 2.84 8.13
C PRO A 221 12.91 2.17 6.86
N VAL A 222 11.58 2.21 6.70
CA VAL A 222 10.90 1.65 5.52
C VAL A 222 11.30 2.41 4.25
N ALA A 223 11.37 3.74 4.30
CA ALA A 223 11.80 4.57 3.17
C ALA A 223 13.26 4.32 2.78
N ARG A 224 14.15 4.12 3.75
CA ARG A 224 15.56 3.78 3.50
C ARG A 224 15.71 2.41 2.85
N HIS A 225 14.94 1.41 3.31
CA HIS A 225 14.91 0.09 2.68
C HIS A 225 14.37 0.16 1.25
N ALA A 226 13.20 0.77 1.06
CA ALA A 226 12.60 0.95 -0.25
C ALA A 226 13.55 1.67 -1.23
N ALA A 227 14.32 2.65 -0.79
CA ALA A 227 15.28 3.38 -1.63
C ALA A 227 16.34 2.45 -2.25
N THR A 228 16.80 1.43 -1.53
CA THR A 228 17.79 0.45 -2.04
C THR A 228 17.16 -0.49 -3.06
N VAL A 229 15.94 -0.99 -2.78
CA VAL A 229 15.19 -1.86 -3.70
C VAL A 229 14.87 -1.12 -5.00
N LEU A 230 14.39 0.13 -4.89
CA LEU A 230 14.06 0.96 -6.05
C LEU A 230 15.29 1.26 -6.92
N ALA A 231 16.45 1.52 -6.32
CA ALA A 231 17.68 1.76 -7.09
C ALA A 231 18.08 0.54 -7.92
N THR A 232 17.93 -0.67 -7.38
CA THR A 232 18.18 -1.92 -8.10
C THR A 232 17.18 -2.12 -9.24
N ALA A 233 15.89 -1.96 -8.96
CA ALA A 233 14.83 -2.11 -9.95
C ALA A 233 14.90 -1.05 -11.08
N GLU A 234 15.30 0.18 -10.78
CA GLU A 234 15.52 1.21 -11.81
C GLU A 234 16.67 0.88 -12.75
N LYS A 235 17.77 0.34 -12.21
CA LYS A 235 18.90 -0.12 -13.02
C LYS A 235 18.47 -1.27 -13.91
N GLU A 236 17.78 -2.28 -13.36
CA GLU A 236 17.26 -3.41 -14.11
C GLU A 236 16.30 -2.98 -15.22
N LEU A 237 15.39 -2.03 -14.94
CA LEU A 237 14.51 -1.45 -15.96
C LEU A 237 15.29 -0.74 -17.07
N ALA A 238 16.35 -0.01 -16.74
CA ALA A 238 17.20 0.66 -17.72
C ALA A 238 17.94 -0.34 -18.62
N ASP A 239 18.48 -1.42 -18.03
CA ASP A 239 19.15 -2.48 -18.76
C ASP A 239 18.17 -3.24 -19.69
N LEU A 240 16.95 -3.54 -19.21
CA LEU A 240 15.88 -4.12 -20.00
C LEU A 240 15.44 -3.19 -21.14
N ALA A 241 15.25 -1.92 -20.89
CA ALA A 241 14.89 -0.94 -21.93
C ALA A 241 15.99 -0.81 -22.98
N HIS A 242 17.26 -1.00 -22.63
CA HIS A 242 18.35 -1.06 -23.59
C HIS A 242 18.29 -2.36 -24.41
N ALA A 243 18.11 -3.51 -23.77
CA ALA A 243 18.00 -4.80 -24.43
C ALA A 243 16.83 -4.86 -25.43
N ILE A 244 15.66 -4.32 -25.04
CA ILE A 244 14.46 -4.26 -25.91
C ILE A 244 14.71 -3.51 -27.21
N ARG A 245 15.55 -2.47 -27.21
CA ARG A 245 15.86 -1.71 -28.44
C ARG A 245 16.63 -2.51 -29.48
N GLY A 246 17.46 -3.45 -29.04
CA GLY A 246 18.27 -4.32 -29.92
C GLY A 246 17.72 -5.74 -30.03
N ALA A 247 16.56 -6.04 -29.47
CA ALA A 247 15.99 -7.37 -29.42
C ALA A 247 15.51 -7.85 -30.81
N ASP A 248 15.76 -9.13 -31.09
CA ASP A 248 15.20 -9.90 -32.20
C ASP A 248 13.92 -10.62 -31.75
N ARG A 249 13.19 -11.17 -32.72
CA ARG A 249 11.92 -11.91 -32.50
C ARG A 249 12.04 -13.03 -31.46
N GLN A 250 13.20 -13.65 -31.32
CA GLN A 250 13.37 -14.82 -30.43
C GLN A 250 13.61 -14.38 -28.98
N SER A 251 14.21 -13.23 -28.77
CA SER A 251 14.54 -12.69 -27.42
C SER A 251 13.41 -11.89 -26.78
N GLU A 252 12.46 -11.33 -27.53
CA GLU A 252 11.37 -10.50 -27.02
C GLU A 252 10.47 -11.18 -25.98
N PRO A 253 10.05 -12.46 -26.13
CA PRO A 253 9.25 -13.13 -25.11
C PRO A 253 9.99 -13.30 -23.77
N LEU A 254 11.29 -13.52 -23.79
CA LEU A 254 12.12 -13.62 -22.59
C LEU A 254 12.26 -12.28 -21.87
N LEU A 255 12.40 -11.19 -22.66
CA LEU A 255 12.44 -9.83 -22.10
C LEU A 255 11.09 -9.43 -21.52
N LEU A 256 9.96 -9.85 -22.11
CA LEU A 256 8.63 -9.63 -21.57
C LEU A 256 8.42 -10.38 -20.25
N ASP A 257 8.88 -11.63 -20.15
CA ASP A 257 8.81 -12.40 -18.92
C ASP A 257 9.65 -11.73 -17.80
N HIS A 258 10.87 -11.29 -18.12
CA HIS A 258 11.72 -10.59 -17.18
C HIS A 258 11.10 -9.26 -16.70
N LEU A 259 10.54 -8.48 -17.63
CA LEU A 259 9.86 -7.23 -17.32
C LEU A 259 8.59 -7.46 -16.47
N THR A 260 7.87 -8.57 -16.71
CA THR A 260 6.70 -8.96 -15.91
C THR A 260 7.11 -9.31 -14.48
N ARG A 261 8.22 -10.00 -14.29
CA ARG A 261 8.77 -10.29 -12.94
C ARG A 261 9.17 -9.00 -12.22
N LEU A 262 9.86 -8.10 -12.91
CA LEU A 262 10.24 -6.79 -12.36
C LEU A 262 9.00 -5.98 -11.97
N ALA A 263 7.95 -5.98 -12.80
CA ALA A 263 6.68 -5.34 -12.47
C ALA A 263 6.06 -5.92 -11.19
N GLY A 264 6.02 -7.25 -11.06
CA GLY A 264 5.54 -7.93 -9.86
C GLY A 264 6.35 -7.56 -8.61
N GLN A 265 7.66 -7.45 -8.72
CA GLN A 265 8.53 -7.04 -7.62
C GLN A 265 8.27 -5.60 -7.19
N VAL A 266 8.17 -4.66 -8.13
CA VAL A 266 7.89 -3.23 -7.85
C VAL A 266 6.51 -3.04 -7.22
N GLU A 267 5.49 -3.72 -7.72
CA GLU A 267 4.14 -3.68 -7.15
C GLU A 267 4.07 -4.34 -5.77
N GLY A 268 4.78 -5.44 -5.56
CA GLY A 268 4.90 -6.09 -4.25
C GLY A 268 5.51 -5.16 -3.21
N GLU A 269 6.59 -4.46 -3.54
CA GLU A 269 7.21 -3.46 -2.67
C GLU A 269 6.28 -2.28 -2.40
N TYR A 270 5.55 -1.79 -3.42
CA TYR A 270 4.55 -0.75 -3.26
C TYR A 270 3.45 -1.17 -2.28
N ALA A 271 2.89 -2.35 -2.45
CA ALA A 271 1.85 -2.87 -1.57
C ALA A 271 2.33 -3.01 -0.10
N ALA A 272 3.58 -3.43 0.09
CA ALA A 272 4.16 -3.61 1.43
C ALA A 272 4.40 -2.28 2.16
N THR A 273 4.68 -1.19 1.44
CA THR A 273 5.13 0.09 2.04
C THR A 273 4.08 1.18 2.02
N HIS A 274 3.10 1.12 1.12
CA HIS A 274 2.10 2.19 0.90
C HIS A 274 1.33 2.57 2.15
N SER A 275 0.85 1.59 2.92
CA SER A 275 0.10 1.83 4.17
C SER A 275 0.96 2.57 5.19
N ARG A 276 2.23 2.20 5.34
CA ARG A 276 3.17 2.86 6.26
C ARG A 276 3.48 4.29 5.86
N PHE A 277 3.72 4.55 4.57
CA PHE A 277 3.95 5.91 4.09
C PHE A 277 2.71 6.80 4.25
N SER A 278 1.52 6.27 3.98
CA SER A 278 0.26 6.97 4.19
C SER A 278 0.05 7.34 5.66
N ALA A 279 0.25 6.39 6.58
CA ALA A 279 0.14 6.62 8.02
C ALA A 279 1.19 7.63 8.51
N SER A 280 2.46 7.48 8.10
CA SER A 280 3.52 8.41 8.48
C SER A 280 3.24 9.84 8.02
N ARG A 281 2.71 10.03 6.81
CA ARG A 281 2.30 11.35 6.30
C ARG A 281 1.23 11.97 7.19
N ALA A 282 0.18 11.21 7.54
CA ALA A 282 -0.87 11.69 8.42
C ALA A 282 -0.33 12.11 9.80
N TYR A 283 0.60 11.34 10.35
CA TYR A 283 1.24 11.69 11.62
C TYR A 283 2.14 12.93 11.52
N PHE A 284 2.90 13.13 10.44
CA PHE A 284 3.64 14.38 10.22
C PHE A 284 2.70 15.60 10.20
N GLU A 285 1.57 15.50 9.51
CA GLU A 285 0.56 16.56 9.46
C GLU A 285 -0.04 16.85 10.85
N LEU A 286 -0.26 15.80 11.66
CA LEU A 286 -0.74 15.96 13.04
C LEU A 286 0.31 16.66 13.93
N VAL A 287 1.59 16.33 13.81
CA VAL A 287 2.68 17.01 14.53
C VAL A 287 2.67 18.51 14.20
N ASP A 288 2.67 18.87 12.91
CA ASP A 288 2.64 20.26 12.48
C ASP A 288 1.43 21.01 13.03
N LYS A 289 0.26 20.35 12.98
CA LYS A 289 -0.96 20.95 13.54
C LYS A 289 -0.85 21.19 15.03
N ARG A 290 -0.35 20.22 15.80
CA ARG A 290 -0.21 20.35 17.26
C ARG A 290 0.81 21.41 17.64
N ILE A 291 1.90 21.55 16.91
CA ILE A 291 2.91 22.59 17.12
C ILE A 291 2.29 23.98 16.83
N ARG A 292 1.65 24.15 15.69
CA ARG A 292 0.96 25.42 15.39
C ARG A 292 -0.10 25.79 16.44
N ASP A 293 -0.83 24.82 16.98
CA ASP A 293 -1.82 25.02 18.03
C ASP A 293 -1.21 25.47 19.38
N LEU A 294 0.10 25.31 19.58
CA LEU A 294 0.80 25.82 20.78
C LEU A 294 0.90 27.35 20.77
N HIS A 295 0.96 27.97 19.58
CA HIS A 295 1.20 29.42 19.42
C HIS A 295 2.46 29.85 20.18
N GLU A 296 3.57 29.22 19.85
CA GLU A 296 4.85 29.39 20.51
C GLU A 296 5.42 30.79 20.37
N GLN A 297 6.04 31.26 21.45
CA GLN A 297 6.91 32.42 21.44
C GLN A 297 8.32 31.95 21.88
N ARG A 298 9.35 32.57 21.32
CA ARG A 298 10.74 32.18 21.58
C ARG A 298 11.15 32.46 23.02
N LEU A 299 11.67 31.47 23.68
CA LEU A 299 12.40 31.63 24.93
C LEU A 299 13.85 32.02 24.61
N SER A 300 14.34 33.11 25.26
CA SER A 300 15.69 33.64 24.94
C SER A 300 16.78 32.59 25.08
N GLY A 301 17.57 32.42 24.01
CA GLY A 301 18.69 31.47 23.95
C GLY A 301 18.33 30.05 23.54
N LEU A 302 17.04 29.72 23.31
CA LEU A 302 16.61 28.38 22.92
C LEU A 302 15.92 28.38 21.54
N LEU A 303 15.99 27.24 20.88
CA LEU A 303 15.14 26.93 19.74
C LEU A 303 13.70 26.69 20.22
N THR A 304 12.70 27.13 19.44
CA THR A 304 11.32 26.72 19.68
C THR A 304 11.14 25.25 19.34
N ILE A 305 10.05 24.63 19.80
CA ILE A 305 9.70 23.25 19.43
C ILE A 305 9.52 23.16 17.91
N GLU A 306 8.88 24.16 17.31
CA GLU A 306 8.70 24.24 15.85
C GLU A 306 10.05 24.26 15.10
N GLU A 307 10.98 25.15 15.49
CA GLU A 307 12.32 25.24 14.88
C GLU A 307 13.12 23.95 15.06
N PHE A 308 13.02 23.31 16.23
CA PHE A 308 13.68 22.04 16.51
C PHE A 308 13.14 20.92 15.61
N MET A 309 11.81 20.80 15.52
CA MET A 309 11.15 19.79 14.71
C MET A 309 11.39 20.03 13.22
N ASP A 310 11.35 21.26 12.76
CA ASP A 310 11.63 21.57 11.36
C ASP A 310 13.04 21.14 10.94
N ARG A 311 14.04 21.38 11.79
CA ARG A 311 15.43 20.95 11.49
C ARG A 311 15.63 19.44 11.57
N ARG A 312 14.94 18.70 12.43
CA ARG A 312 15.20 17.29 12.74
C ARG A 312 14.21 16.33 12.09
N LEU A 313 12.95 16.74 11.96
CA LEU A 313 11.86 15.90 11.47
C LEU A 313 11.62 16.09 9.97
N SER A 314 11.78 17.31 9.42
CA SER A 314 11.55 17.59 8.00
C SER A 314 12.43 16.78 7.06
N PRO A 315 13.73 16.51 7.32
CA PRO A 315 14.52 15.63 6.47
C PRO A 315 14.01 14.19 6.43
N ALA A 316 13.49 13.68 7.55
CA ALA A 316 12.89 12.35 7.61
C ALA A 316 11.58 12.28 6.80
N ARG A 317 10.73 13.30 6.94
CA ARG A 317 9.51 13.48 6.12
C ARG A 317 9.85 13.48 4.63
N SER A 318 10.78 14.34 4.20
CA SER A 318 11.19 14.44 2.81
C SER A 318 11.72 13.11 2.27
N THR A 319 12.43 12.32 3.08
CA THR A 319 12.90 10.99 2.70
C THR A 319 11.73 10.03 2.45
N CYS A 320 10.72 10.03 3.31
CA CYS A 320 9.52 9.20 3.14
C CYS A 320 8.72 9.60 1.89
N GLU A 321 8.51 10.90 1.69
CA GLU A 321 7.80 11.45 0.54
C GLU A 321 8.54 11.14 -0.78
N TRP A 322 9.85 11.36 -0.79
CA TRP A 322 10.69 11.04 -1.95
C TRP A 322 10.63 9.55 -2.30
N ALA A 323 10.74 8.65 -1.31
CA ALA A 323 10.64 7.21 -1.55
C ALA A 323 9.27 6.83 -2.15
N SER A 324 8.19 7.37 -1.60
CA SER A 324 6.82 7.14 -2.10
C SER A 324 6.63 7.66 -3.53
N HIS A 325 7.10 8.87 -3.84
CA HIS A 325 7.01 9.43 -5.20
C HIS A 325 7.86 8.65 -6.21
N ARG A 326 9.07 8.26 -5.83
CA ARG A 326 9.96 7.48 -6.68
C ARG A 326 9.38 6.10 -7.00
N GLN A 327 8.77 5.47 -6.01
CA GLN A 327 8.07 4.19 -6.13
C GLN A 327 6.92 4.26 -7.15
N ASN A 328 6.05 5.26 -7.01
CA ASN A 328 4.98 5.53 -7.98
C ASN A 328 5.51 5.76 -9.40
N ALA A 329 6.56 6.59 -9.53
CA ALA A 329 7.15 6.88 -10.82
C ALA A 329 7.76 5.64 -11.49
N LEU A 330 8.36 4.74 -10.70
CA LEU A 330 8.92 3.48 -11.21
C LEU A 330 7.81 2.53 -11.64
N SER A 331 6.76 2.33 -10.85
CA SER A 331 5.60 1.49 -11.21
C SER A 331 4.97 1.94 -12.54
N VAL A 332 4.74 3.25 -12.72
CA VAL A 332 4.23 3.79 -13.98
C VAL A 332 5.17 3.54 -15.15
N ARG A 333 6.50 3.68 -14.95
CA ARG A 333 7.48 3.42 -16.02
C ARG A 333 7.54 1.95 -16.41
N VAL A 334 7.58 1.04 -15.44
CA VAL A 334 7.57 -0.40 -15.67
C VAL A 334 6.30 -0.81 -16.43
N SER A 335 5.14 -0.37 -15.97
CA SER A 335 3.86 -0.62 -16.64
C SER A 335 3.85 -0.14 -18.09
N ARG A 336 4.37 1.07 -18.35
CA ARG A 336 4.46 1.64 -19.69
C ARG A 336 5.35 0.80 -20.61
N VAL A 337 6.53 0.41 -20.16
CA VAL A 337 7.47 -0.41 -20.94
C VAL A 337 6.88 -1.80 -21.19
N SER A 338 6.23 -2.41 -20.18
CA SER A 338 5.54 -3.70 -20.31
C SER A 338 4.45 -3.66 -21.37
N ASN A 339 3.62 -2.63 -21.37
CA ASN A 339 2.56 -2.48 -22.36
C ASN A 339 3.10 -2.31 -23.78
N LEU A 340 4.15 -1.50 -23.95
CA LEU A 340 4.79 -1.31 -25.26
C LEU A 340 5.38 -2.61 -25.79
N LEU A 341 6.09 -3.38 -24.95
CA LEU A 341 6.68 -4.64 -25.39
C LEU A 341 5.61 -5.70 -25.65
N ARG A 342 4.57 -5.78 -24.83
CA ARG A 342 3.43 -6.68 -25.06
C ARG A 342 2.77 -6.41 -26.40
N THR A 343 2.47 -5.14 -26.69
CA THR A 343 1.85 -4.75 -27.98
C THR A 343 2.75 -5.12 -29.15
N ARG A 344 4.07 -4.96 -29.03
CA ARG A 344 5.02 -5.34 -30.07
C ARG A 344 5.01 -6.86 -30.29
N VAL A 345 5.09 -7.66 -29.23
CA VAL A 345 5.02 -9.12 -29.33
C VAL A 345 3.70 -9.59 -29.93
N GLU A 346 2.57 -8.99 -29.56
CA GLU A 346 1.25 -9.30 -30.12
C GLU A 346 1.17 -9.01 -31.62
N ILE A 347 1.70 -7.85 -32.08
CA ILE A 347 1.75 -7.48 -33.50
C ILE A 347 2.60 -8.47 -34.27
N GLU A 348 3.78 -8.85 -33.78
CA GLU A 348 4.67 -9.80 -34.43
C GLU A 348 4.06 -11.20 -34.50
N GLN A 349 3.40 -11.65 -33.45
CA GLN A 349 2.67 -12.91 -33.45
C GLN A 349 1.53 -12.92 -34.46
N GLN A 350 0.82 -11.80 -34.59
CA GLN A 350 -0.25 -11.65 -35.59
C GLN A 350 0.30 -11.67 -37.03
N GLN A 351 1.45 -11.00 -37.27
CA GLN A 351 2.12 -11.05 -38.58
C GLN A 351 2.59 -12.47 -38.92
N SER A 352 3.19 -13.18 -37.99
CA SER A 352 3.62 -14.57 -38.15
C SER A 352 2.44 -15.49 -38.49
N ASN A 353 1.31 -15.30 -37.78
CA ASN A 353 0.09 -16.06 -38.10
C ASN A 353 -0.45 -15.74 -39.51
N GLN A 354 -0.39 -14.49 -39.98
CA GLN A 354 -0.77 -14.12 -41.34
C GLN A 354 0.16 -14.73 -42.40
N GLU A 355 1.47 -14.77 -42.14
CA GLU A 355 2.44 -15.42 -43.04
C GLU A 355 2.18 -16.93 -43.16
N ILE A 356 1.88 -17.58 -42.01
CA ILE A 356 1.50 -19.02 -42.04
C ILE A 356 0.22 -19.24 -42.80
N LEU A 357 -0.81 -18.44 -42.57
CA LEU A 357 -2.08 -18.52 -43.33
C LEU A 357 -1.89 -18.25 -44.81
N GLY A 358 -1.03 -17.28 -45.17
CA GLY A 358 -0.64 -17.01 -46.55
C GLY A 358 0.02 -18.22 -47.21
N SER A 359 0.99 -18.85 -46.57
CA SER A 359 1.67 -20.05 -47.06
C SER A 359 0.75 -21.26 -47.17
N MET A 360 -0.22 -21.40 -46.26
CA MET A 360 -1.24 -22.46 -46.34
C MET A 360 -2.17 -22.24 -47.54
N ASN A 361 -2.56 -20.98 -47.80
CA ASN A 361 -3.41 -20.63 -48.96
C ASN A 361 -2.70 -20.90 -50.30
N GLU A 362 -1.41 -20.58 -50.43
CA GLU A 362 -0.59 -20.90 -51.60
C GLU A 362 -0.48 -22.42 -51.82
N ARG A 363 -0.23 -23.19 -50.74
CA ARG A 363 -0.20 -24.65 -50.81
C ARG A 363 -1.55 -25.24 -51.28
N GLN A 364 -2.68 -24.72 -50.71
CA GLN A 364 -4.00 -25.14 -51.15
C GLN A 364 -4.26 -24.78 -52.61
N GLY A 365 -3.86 -23.58 -53.05
CA GLY A 365 -3.96 -23.18 -54.46
C GLY A 365 -3.15 -24.09 -55.39
N THR A 366 -1.95 -24.49 -55.00
CA THR A 366 -1.12 -25.45 -55.75
C THR A 366 -1.73 -26.84 -55.77
N GLN A 367 -2.29 -27.29 -54.66
CA GLN A 367 -2.98 -28.59 -54.55
C GLN A 367 -4.21 -28.66 -55.44
N LEU A 368 -5.02 -27.58 -55.50
CA LEU A 368 -6.17 -27.49 -56.40
C LEU A 368 -5.77 -27.52 -57.90
N LYS A 369 -4.67 -26.84 -58.27
CA LYS A 369 -4.10 -26.91 -59.63
C LYS A 369 -3.64 -28.32 -60.00
N LEU A 370 -2.94 -28.99 -59.08
CA LEU A 370 -2.50 -30.38 -59.27
C LEU A 370 -3.70 -31.31 -59.44
N GLN A 371 -4.71 -31.18 -58.61
CA GLN A 371 -5.93 -31.97 -58.71
C GLN A 371 -6.68 -31.74 -60.05
N SER A 372 -6.81 -30.49 -60.48
CA SER A 372 -7.39 -30.17 -61.80
C SER A 372 -6.63 -30.80 -62.97
N THR A 373 -5.28 -30.85 -62.89
CA THR A 373 -4.44 -31.49 -63.91
C THR A 373 -4.63 -33.00 -63.86
N VAL A 374 -4.72 -33.63 -62.72
CA VAL A 374 -4.99 -35.10 -62.64
C VAL A 374 -6.40 -35.43 -63.15
N GLU A 375 -7.39 -34.58 -62.84
CA GLU A 375 -8.76 -34.74 -63.35
C GLU A 375 -8.77 -34.68 -64.88
N GLY A 376 -8.07 -33.71 -65.48
CA GLY A 376 -7.97 -33.57 -66.96
C GLY A 376 -7.31 -34.82 -67.58
N LEU A 377 -6.24 -35.32 -66.99
CA LEU A 377 -5.57 -36.53 -67.48
C LEU A 377 -6.45 -37.76 -67.30
N SER A 378 -7.22 -37.87 -66.26
CA SER A 378 -8.18 -38.93 -66.01
C SER A 378 -9.33 -38.95 -67.11
N VAL A 379 -9.83 -37.76 -67.43
CA VAL A 379 -10.82 -37.67 -68.57
C VAL A 379 -10.26 -38.19 -69.88
N ALA A 380 -9.03 -37.79 -70.22
CA ALA A 380 -8.37 -38.26 -71.44
C ALA A 380 -8.16 -39.79 -71.46
N ALA A 381 -7.65 -40.34 -70.32
CA ALA A 381 -7.39 -41.76 -70.17
C ALA A 381 -8.68 -42.62 -70.28
N ILE A 382 -9.71 -42.22 -69.49
CA ILE A 382 -10.99 -42.94 -69.49
C ILE A 382 -11.67 -42.85 -70.87
N THR A 383 -11.62 -41.69 -71.52
CA THR A 383 -12.14 -41.51 -72.87
C THR A 383 -11.45 -42.42 -73.87
N TYR A 384 -10.11 -42.54 -73.80
CA TYR A 384 -9.32 -43.42 -74.64
C TYR A 384 -9.72 -44.90 -74.47
N TYR A 385 -9.83 -45.37 -73.21
CA TYR A 385 -10.20 -46.77 -72.93
C TYR A 385 -11.64 -47.08 -73.37
N ILE A 386 -12.62 -46.20 -73.07
CA ILE A 386 -14.01 -46.42 -73.48
C ILE A 386 -14.15 -46.40 -75.01
N THR A 387 -13.48 -45.45 -75.66
CA THR A 387 -13.48 -45.39 -77.13
C THR A 387 -12.86 -46.62 -77.81
N GLY A 388 -11.76 -47.15 -77.23
CA GLY A 388 -11.15 -48.39 -77.60
C GLY A 388 -12.12 -49.59 -77.54
N LEU A 389 -12.86 -49.69 -76.43
CA LEU A 389 -13.86 -50.72 -76.23
C LEU A 389 -15.00 -50.60 -77.23
N ILE A 390 -15.50 -49.37 -77.49
CA ILE A 390 -16.54 -49.11 -78.49
C ILE A 390 -16.05 -49.53 -79.92
N THR A 391 -14.80 -49.24 -80.25
CA THR A 391 -14.16 -49.59 -81.49
C THR A 391 -14.06 -51.14 -81.66
N TYR A 392 -13.71 -51.88 -80.61
CA TYR A 392 -13.69 -53.33 -80.61
C TYR A 392 -15.10 -53.92 -80.78
N LEU A 393 -16.11 -53.38 -80.10
CA LEU A 393 -17.52 -53.80 -80.25
C LEU A 393 -18.03 -53.52 -81.62
N SER A 394 -17.69 -52.37 -82.20
CA SER A 394 -18.03 -51.97 -83.54
C SER A 394 -17.48 -52.91 -84.61
N LYS A 395 -16.20 -53.39 -84.43
CA LYS A 395 -15.60 -54.39 -85.30
C LYS A 395 -16.34 -55.71 -85.26
N GLY A 396 -16.84 -56.10 -84.09
CA GLY A 396 -17.69 -57.30 -83.94
C GLY A 396 -19.06 -57.14 -84.59
N ALA A 397 -19.72 -56.02 -84.37
CA ALA A 397 -21.03 -55.70 -84.94
C ALA A 397 -21.04 -55.59 -86.49
N GLN A 398 -19.93 -55.07 -87.07
CA GLN A 398 -19.76 -55.01 -88.50
C GLN A 398 -19.79 -56.39 -89.14
N LYS A 399 -19.26 -57.44 -88.49
CA LYS A 399 -19.37 -58.83 -88.94
C LYS A 399 -20.82 -59.39 -88.96
N LEU A 400 -21.67 -58.72 -88.17
CA LEU A 400 -23.11 -59.05 -88.03
C LEU A 400 -24.01 -58.15 -88.88
N GLY A 401 -23.48 -57.31 -89.85
CA GLY A 401 -24.25 -56.49 -90.76
C GLY A 401 -24.49 -55.03 -90.34
N TRP A 402 -23.74 -54.50 -89.35
CA TRP A 402 -23.82 -53.11 -88.94
C TRP A 402 -23.30 -52.16 -90.01
N PRO A 403 -24.07 -51.07 -90.39
CA PRO A 403 -23.79 -50.27 -91.59
C PRO A 403 -22.68 -49.22 -91.49
N LEU A 404 -22.16 -48.98 -90.31
CA LEU A 404 -21.12 -47.96 -90.08
C LEU A 404 -19.74 -48.58 -89.86
N SER A 405 -18.73 -47.97 -90.49
CA SER A 405 -17.31 -48.43 -90.25
C SER A 405 -16.86 -48.16 -88.81
N PRO A 406 -15.96 -49.00 -88.25
CA PRO A 406 -15.43 -48.81 -86.92
C PRO A 406 -14.78 -47.44 -86.70
N GLU A 407 -14.18 -46.87 -87.75
CA GLU A 407 -13.52 -45.57 -87.73
C GLU A 407 -14.54 -44.43 -87.54
N ILE A 408 -15.70 -44.49 -88.26
CA ILE A 408 -16.77 -43.51 -88.15
C ILE A 408 -17.42 -43.62 -86.80
N THR A 409 -17.64 -44.80 -86.29
CA THR A 409 -18.22 -45.05 -84.96
C THR A 409 -17.30 -44.49 -83.85
N ALA A 410 -15.98 -44.70 -83.97
CA ALA A 410 -15.01 -44.12 -83.03
C ALA A 410 -14.94 -42.59 -83.10
N ALA A 411 -14.98 -42.00 -84.30
CA ALA A 411 -14.93 -40.55 -84.49
C ALA A 411 -16.12 -39.83 -83.81
N VAL A 412 -17.34 -40.44 -83.87
CA VAL A 412 -18.51 -39.93 -83.18
C VAL A 412 -18.49 -40.22 -81.65
N ALA A 413 -17.97 -41.36 -81.27
CA ALA A 413 -17.92 -41.75 -79.84
C ALA A 413 -16.97 -40.89 -79.02
N ILE A 414 -15.79 -40.47 -79.55
CA ILE A 414 -14.79 -39.69 -78.82
C ILE A 414 -15.38 -38.43 -78.17
N PRO A 415 -16.04 -37.48 -78.87
CA PRO A 415 -16.55 -36.26 -78.25
C PRO A 415 -17.70 -36.57 -77.33
N VAL A 416 -18.57 -37.54 -77.58
CA VAL A 416 -19.70 -37.89 -76.71
C VAL A 416 -19.21 -38.51 -75.40
N VAL A 417 -18.29 -39.45 -75.51
CA VAL A 417 -17.67 -40.07 -74.28
C VAL A 417 -16.88 -39.05 -73.47
N ALA A 418 -16.05 -38.20 -74.11
CA ALA A 418 -15.30 -37.17 -73.45
C ALA A 418 -16.21 -36.20 -72.69
N ALA A 419 -17.31 -35.75 -73.33
CA ALA A 419 -18.29 -34.88 -72.68
C ALA A 419 -19.01 -35.59 -71.54
N GLY A 420 -19.39 -36.88 -71.71
CA GLY A 420 -20.03 -37.68 -70.66
C GLY A 420 -19.13 -37.94 -69.43
N VAL A 421 -17.89 -38.30 -69.70
CA VAL A 421 -16.88 -38.50 -68.63
C VAL A 421 -16.59 -37.19 -67.90
N TRP A 422 -16.40 -36.11 -68.66
CA TRP A 422 -16.18 -34.79 -68.05
C TRP A 422 -17.40 -34.34 -67.23
N TRP A 423 -18.59 -34.51 -67.69
CA TRP A 423 -19.81 -34.17 -66.99
C TRP A 423 -20.00 -35.04 -65.69
N SER A 424 -19.77 -36.32 -65.84
CA SER A 424 -19.85 -37.28 -64.72
C SER A 424 -18.84 -36.97 -63.60
N LEU A 425 -17.56 -36.71 -63.95
CA LEU A 425 -16.52 -36.32 -63.00
C LEU A 425 -16.89 -34.99 -62.35
N ARG A 426 -17.33 -34.00 -63.11
CA ARG A 426 -17.74 -32.69 -62.56
C ARG A 426 -18.96 -32.82 -61.63
N ARG A 427 -19.92 -33.69 -61.92
CA ARG A 427 -21.08 -33.95 -61.06
C ARG A 427 -20.71 -34.69 -59.81
N LEU A 428 -19.76 -35.62 -59.86
CA LEU A 428 -19.22 -36.33 -58.70
C LEU A 428 -18.45 -35.38 -57.80
N HIS A 429 -17.66 -34.50 -58.36
CA HIS A 429 -16.90 -33.46 -57.62
C HIS A 429 -17.87 -32.52 -56.90
N HIS A 430 -18.92 -32.04 -57.58
CA HIS A 430 -19.96 -31.23 -56.94
C HIS A 430 -20.70 -31.95 -55.78
N LYS A 431 -20.93 -33.25 -55.89
CA LYS A 431 -21.59 -34.04 -54.85
C LYS A 431 -20.67 -34.31 -53.63
N LEU A 432 -19.39 -34.52 -53.87
CA LEU A 432 -18.42 -34.87 -52.82
C LEU A 432 -17.87 -33.64 -52.10
N PHE A 433 -17.75 -32.49 -52.79
CA PHE A 433 -17.10 -31.28 -52.27
C PHE A 433 -18.01 -30.05 -52.24
N GLY A 434 -19.22 -30.11 -52.82
CA GLY A 434 -20.18 -28.99 -52.83
C GLY A 434 -21.12 -28.90 -51.63
N GLY A 435 -20.92 -29.68 -50.63
CA GLY A 435 -21.80 -29.75 -49.46
C GLY A 435 -21.18 -29.21 -48.17
N LYS A 436 -20.67 -27.96 -48.17
CA LYS A 436 -20.47 -27.17 -46.95
C LYS A 436 -20.30 -25.69 -47.33
N HIS A 437 -21.36 -24.98 -47.32
CA HIS A 437 -21.44 -23.56 -46.99
C HIS A 437 -22.50 -23.38 -45.94
#